data_534b4da595b26e9c0e3328783ec101a5
#
_entry.id   534b4da595b26e9c0e3328783ec101a5
#
_cell.length_a   1.000
_cell.length_b   1.000
_cell.length_c   1.000
_cell.angle_alpha   90.00
_cell.angle_beta   90.00
_cell.angle_gamma   90.00
#
_symmetry.space_group_name_H-M   'P 1'
#
loop_
_entity.id
_entity.type
_entity.pdbx_description
1 polymer ?
#
loop_
_entity_poly.entity_id
_entity_poly.type
_entity_poly.pdbx_seq_one_letter_code
_entity_poly.pdbx_strand_id
1 'polypeptide(L)'
;ADANVAGYPDWLQHLHEDSHGNADLVAHFFRRAFDLLRDQGTFGLIATKTIRQGDTRATGLRWICKHGGEIFAATRRMKWPGLAAVVVSVVHVVKGRSPSAPKLDRKEVDTITAFLFHRGGHDDPAPLAANAGKSFVGSYVLGMGFTFDDTDKKGVATPIAEMRRLIANDPRNAERI
;
A
#
# COMPACT_ATOMS: atom_id res chain seq x y z
N ALA A 1 3.33 -6.87 13.40
CA ALA A 1 3.11 -6.96 14.83
C ALA A 1 1.85 -6.17 15.18
N ASP A 2 0.90 -6.85 15.76
CA ASP A 2 -0.48 -6.41 15.95
C ASP A 2 -0.57 -5.39 17.11
N ALA A 3 -0.21 -4.16 16.81
CA ALA A 3 -0.43 -3.06 17.73
C ALA A 3 -1.90 -2.57 17.72
N ASN A 4 -2.72 -3.10 16.81
CA ASN A 4 -4.11 -2.71 16.66
C ASN A 4 -5.02 -3.63 17.48
N VAL A 5 -6.08 -3.04 18.02
CA VAL A 5 -7.17 -3.79 18.67
C VAL A 5 -7.79 -4.75 17.66
N ALA A 6 -8.16 -5.95 18.10
CA ALA A 6 -8.87 -6.92 17.25
C ALA A 6 -10.10 -6.27 16.59
N GLY A 7 -10.29 -6.49 15.28
CA GLY A 7 -11.36 -5.87 14.48
C GLY A 7 -11.11 -4.43 14.02
N TYR A 8 -10.00 -3.80 14.40
CA TYR A 8 -9.71 -2.43 13.98
C TYR A 8 -9.57 -2.26 12.47
N PRO A 9 -8.91 -3.15 11.71
CA PRO A 9 -8.88 -3.09 10.25
C PRO A 9 -10.27 -3.20 9.62
N ASP A 10 -11.13 -4.08 10.13
CA ASP A 10 -12.49 -4.27 9.64
C ASP A 10 -13.35 -3.02 9.90
N TRP A 11 -13.19 -2.44 11.09
CA TRP A 11 -13.84 -1.17 11.41
C TRP A 11 -13.41 -0.03 10.48
N LEU A 12 -12.13 0.07 10.14
CA LEU A 12 -11.63 1.06 9.18
C LEU A 12 -12.22 0.87 7.79
N GLN A 13 -12.37 -0.38 7.33
CA GLN A 13 -13.01 -0.68 6.06
C GLN A 13 -14.50 -0.33 6.07
N HIS A 14 -15.17 -0.54 7.20
CA HIS A 14 -16.57 -0.14 7.36
C HIS A 14 -16.74 1.38 7.41
N LEU A 15 -15.82 2.07 8.09
CA LEU A 15 -15.83 3.54 8.20
C LEU A 15 -15.55 4.25 6.86
N HIS A 16 -14.67 3.68 6.06
CA HIS A 16 -14.23 4.25 4.81
C HIS A 16 -14.61 3.33 3.65
N GLU A 17 -15.73 3.65 2.98
CA GLU A 17 -16.17 2.92 1.77
C GLU A 17 -15.07 2.83 0.71
N ASP A 18 -15.09 1.78 -0.11
CA ASP A 18 -14.08 1.50 -1.15
C ASP A 18 -12.63 1.42 -0.63
N SER A 19 -12.43 1.27 0.68
CA SER A 19 -11.10 1.03 1.24
C SER A 19 -10.70 -0.43 1.13
N HIS A 20 -9.40 -0.68 0.99
CA HIS A 20 -8.85 -2.02 0.88
C HIS A 20 -8.15 -2.45 2.18
N GLY A 21 -8.34 -3.71 2.60
CA GLY A 21 -7.78 -4.24 3.85
C GLY A 21 -6.25 -4.24 3.93
N ASN A 22 -5.56 -4.20 2.78
CA ASN A 22 -4.09 -4.07 2.72
C ASN A 22 -3.59 -2.62 2.69
N ALA A 23 -4.50 -1.64 2.74
CA ALA A 23 -4.09 -0.24 2.76
C ALA A 23 -3.36 0.10 4.06
N ASP A 24 -2.27 0.87 3.95
CA ASP A 24 -1.58 1.43 5.11
C ASP A 24 -2.51 2.39 5.87
N LEU A 25 -2.44 2.39 7.19
CA LEU A 25 -3.24 3.26 8.06
C LEU A 25 -3.16 4.74 7.65
N VAL A 26 -2.07 5.17 7.08
CA VAL A 26 -1.89 6.55 6.60
C VAL A 26 -2.96 6.95 5.58
N ALA A 27 -3.46 6.03 4.74
CA ALA A 27 -4.54 6.32 3.80
C ALA A 27 -5.83 6.72 4.53
N HIS A 28 -6.16 6.03 5.61
CA HIS A 28 -7.31 6.33 6.45
C HIS A 28 -7.17 7.67 7.18
N PHE A 29 -5.97 8.05 7.61
CA PHE A 29 -5.71 9.38 8.17
C PHE A 29 -5.92 10.49 7.13
N PHE A 30 -5.47 10.28 5.89
CA PHE A 30 -5.72 11.22 4.79
C PHE A 30 -7.22 11.39 4.54
N ARG A 31 -7.98 10.29 4.49
CA ARG A 31 -9.44 10.35 4.31
C ARG A 31 -10.11 11.09 5.47
N ARG A 32 -9.77 10.73 6.71
CA ARG A 32 -10.32 11.38 7.88
C ARG A 32 -10.03 12.87 7.92
N ALA A 33 -8.81 13.28 7.57
CA ALA A 33 -8.47 14.69 7.46
C ALA A 33 -9.31 15.40 6.39
N PHE A 34 -9.54 14.75 5.25
CA PHE A 34 -10.37 15.29 4.17
C PHE A 34 -11.84 15.43 4.57
N ASP A 35 -12.40 14.44 5.28
CA ASP A 35 -13.79 14.46 5.75
C ASP A 35 -14.03 15.63 6.72
N LEU A 36 -13.05 15.95 7.55
CA LEU A 36 -13.13 17.05 8.53
C LEU A 36 -12.96 18.44 7.92
N LEU A 37 -12.53 18.54 6.66
CA LEU A 37 -12.39 19.83 6.01
C LEU A 37 -13.76 20.43 5.63
N ARG A 38 -13.91 21.72 5.88
CA ARG A 38 -14.92 22.54 5.18
C ARG A 38 -14.53 22.72 3.70
N ASP A 39 -15.47 23.15 2.89
CA ASP A 39 -15.18 23.53 1.50
C ASP A 39 -14.07 24.59 1.46
N GLN A 40 -13.17 24.46 0.49
CA GLN A 40 -11.94 25.24 0.33
C GLN A 40 -10.96 25.12 1.52
N GLY A 41 -11.22 24.22 2.47
CA GLY A 41 -10.28 23.88 3.53
C GLY A 41 -9.11 23.08 2.98
N THR A 42 -7.97 23.16 3.65
CA THR A 42 -6.73 22.46 3.23
C THR A 42 -6.12 21.69 4.39
N PHE A 43 -5.40 20.63 4.05
CA PHE A 43 -4.48 19.97 4.98
C PHE A 43 -3.16 19.62 4.29
N GLY A 44 -2.12 19.41 5.08
CA GLY A 44 -0.85 18.84 4.64
C GLY A 44 -0.45 17.68 5.55
N LEU A 45 -0.13 16.52 4.98
CA LEU A 45 0.31 15.35 5.73
C LEU A 45 1.58 14.76 5.12
N ILE A 46 2.34 14.10 6.00
CA ILE A 46 3.55 13.36 5.64
C ILE A 46 3.20 11.87 5.64
N ALA A 47 3.64 11.17 4.63
CA ALA A 47 3.45 9.73 4.49
C ALA A 47 4.70 9.08 3.89
N THR A 48 4.83 7.78 4.08
CA THR A 48 5.82 6.98 3.35
C THR A 48 5.50 6.97 1.86
N LYS A 49 6.44 6.54 1.03
CA LYS A 49 6.26 6.47 -0.44
C LYS A 49 5.04 5.65 -0.87
N THR A 50 4.53 4.76 -0.01
CA THR A 50 3.38 3.89 -0.26
C THR A 50 2.07 4.64 -0.47
N ILE A 51 1.95 5.89 0.04
CA ILE A 51 0.74 6.72 -0.15
C ILE A 51 0.32 6.88 -1.61
N ARG A 52 1.26 6.80 -2.55
CA ARG A 52 1.03 6.90 -3.99
C ARG A 52 1.03 5.56 -4.74
N GLN A 53 0.96 4.42 -4.04
CA GLN A 53 1.11 3.08 -4.60
C GLN A 53 -0.02 2.15 -4.15
N GLY A 54 -0.43 1.24 -5.05
CA GLY A 54 -1.34 0.13 -4.77
C GLY A 54 -2.59 0.51 -3.98
N ASP A 55 -2.97 -0.36 -3.06
CA ASP A 55 -4.19 -0.24 -2.25
C ASP A 55 -4.18 1.00 -1.33
N THR A 56 -3.01 1.40 -0.83
CA THR A 56 -2.87 2.62 -0.03
C THR A 56 -3.21 3.88 -0.84
N ARG A 57 -2.74 3.97 -2.10
CA ARG A 57 -3.12 5.05 -3.00
C ARG A 57 -4.61 5.01 -3.34
N ALA A 58 -5.11 3.82 -3.64
CA ALA A 58 -6.51 3.63 -4.02
C ALA A 58 -7.45 4.06 -2.88
N THR A 59 -7.18 3.62 -1.66
CA THR A 59 -7.94 3.94 -0.45
C THR A 59 -7.83 5.42 -0.06
N GLY A 60 -6.65 6.04 -0.22
CA GLY A 60 -6.38 7.42 0.20
C GLY A 60 -6.52 8.42 -0.94
N LEU A 61 -5.41 8.70 -1.63
CA LEU A 61 -5.32 9.82 -2.57
C LEU A 61 -6.29 9.71 -3.77
N ARG A 62 -6.47 8.50 -4.34
CA ARG A 62 -7.40 8.32 -5.44
C ARG A 62 -8.84 8.62 -5.03
N TRP A 63 -9.25 8.09 -3.88
CA TRP A 63 -10.58 8.35 -3.35
C TRP A 63 -10.81 9.86 -3.15
N ILE A 64 -9.88 10.55 -2.48
CA ILE A 64 -9.95 12.00 -2.24
C ILE A 64 -10.09 12.77 -3.56
N CYS A 65 -9.24 12.46 -4.54
CA CYS A 65 -9.28 13.15 -5.84
C CYS A 65 -10.59 12.90 -6.62
N LYS A 66 -11.23 11.75 -6.41
CA LYS A 66 -12.54 11.44 -7.02
C LYS A 66 -13.73 12.06 -6.28
N HIS A 67 -13.54 12.46 -5.03
CA HIS A 67 -14.59 13.02 -4.18
C HIS A 67 -14.42 14.53 -3.94
N GLY A 68 -13.90 15.23 -4.93
CA GLY A 68 -13.82 16.70 -4.92
C GLY A 68 -12.57 17.27 -4.25
N GLY A 69 -11.58 16.45 -3.94
CA GLY A 69 -10.28 16.93 -3.47
C GLY A 69 -9.29 17.16 -4.60
N GLU A 70 -8.42 18.15 -4.45
CA GLU A 70 -7.31 18.42 -5.34
C GLU A 70 -5.98 18.41 -4.58
N ILE A 71 -4.99 17.73 -5.13
CA ILE A 71 -3.61 17.78 -4.60
C ILE A 71 -2.97 19.03 -5.21
N PHE A 72 -2.81 20.09 -4.41
CA PHE A 72 -2.27 21.35 -4.89
C PHE A 72 -0.76 21.52 -4.67
N ALA A 73 -0.18 20.71 -3.75
CA ALA A 73 1.27 20.67 -3.61
C ALA A 73 1.72 19.28 -3.14
N ALA A 74 2.84 18.81 -3.70
CA ALA A 74 3.47 17.60 -3.21
C ALA A 74 4.98 17.63 -3.37
N THR A 75 5.68 17.08 -2.38
CA THR A 75 7.12 16.79 -2.45
C THR A 75 7.31 15.29 -2.34
N ARG A 76 7.87 14.70 -3.38
CA ARG A 76 8.15 13.26 -3.45
C ARG A 76 9.56 12.95 -2.95
N ARG A 77 9.75 11.75 -2.40
CA ARG A 77 11.08 11.20 -2.09
C ARG A 77 11.94 12.11 -1.22
N MET A 78 11.33 12.82 -0.30
CA MET A 78 12.06 13.59 0.68
C MET A 78 12.72 12.62 1.69
N LYS A 79 14.04 12.71 1.86
CA LYS A 79 14.72 12.00 2.95
C LYS A 79 14.25 12.58 4.27
N TRP A 80 13.88 11.73 5.20
CA TRP A 80 13.53 12.17 6.55
C TRP A 80 14.75 12.79 7.23
N PRO A 81 14.65 13.98 7.79
CA PRO A 81 15.80 14.66 8.41
C PRO A 81 16.19 14.09 9.78
N GLY A 82 15.39 13.16 10.36
CA GLY A 82 15.67 12.52 11.63
C GLY A 82 16.52 11.24 11.49
N LEU A 83 16.64 10.50 12.59
CA LEU A 83 17.47 9.28 12.67
C LEU A 83 16.94 8.10 11.84
N ALA A 84 15.65 8.09 11.51
CA ALA A 84 15.06 7.02 10.73
C ALA A 84 15.47 7.11 9.26
N ALA A 85 16.02 6.02 8.70
CA ALA A 85 16.41 5.92 7.29
C ALA A 85 15.19 5.69 6.38
N VAL A 86 14.23 6.63 6.38
CA VAL A 86 12.99 6.55 5.59
C VAL A 86 12.91 7.65 4.55
N VAL A 87 12.23 7.34 3.45
CA VAL A 87 11.89 8.29 2.39
C VAL A 87 10.38 8.55 2.46
N VAL A 88 10.02 9.81 2.59
CA VAL A 88 8.64 10.25 2.74
C VAL A 88 8.17 11.11 1.56
N SER A 89 6.87 11.28 1.48
CA SER A 89 6.21 12.27 0.63
C SER A 89 5.43 13.23 1.51
N VAL A 90 5.49 14.51 1.19
CA VAL A 90 4.62 15.54 1.79
C VAL A 90 3.54 15.85 0.79
N VAL A 91 2.28 15.77 1.18
CA VAL A 91 1.13 15.95 0.28
C VAL A 91 0.18 16.96 0.88
N HIS A 92 -0.19 17.98 0.10
CA HIS A 92 -1.15 18.99 0.48
C HIS A 92 -2.40 18.87 -0.40
N VAL A 93 -3.55 18.86 0.24
CA VAL A 93 -4.86 18.66 -0.39
C VAL A 93 -5.76 19.84 -0.03
N VAL A 94 -6.56 20.28 -1.00
CA VAL A 94 -7.68 21.19 -0.81
C VAL A 94 -8.99 20.45 -1.09
N LYS A 95 -10.02 20.72 -0.31
CA LYS A 95 -11.38 20.26 -0.61
C LYS A 95 -12.03 21.26 -1.56
N GLY A 96 -12.10 20.91 -2.84
CA GLY A 96 -12.47 21.79 -3.93
C GLY A 96 -11.30 22.05 -4.87
N ARG A 97 -11.18 23.27 -5.36
CA ARG A 97 -10.14 23.68 -6.32
C ARG A 97 -9.13 24.65 -5.69
N SER A 98 -7.88 24.42 -5.98
CA SER A 98 -6.82 25.36 -5.61
C SER A 98 -6.92 26.64 -6.45
N PRO A 99 -6.78 27.82 -5.84
CA PRO A 99 -6.76 29.10 -6.58
C PRO A 99 -5.46 29.33 -7.35
N SER A 100 -4.42 28.54 -7.10
CA SER A 100 -3.10 28.67 -7.73
C SER A 100 -2.69 27.36 -8.41
N ALA A 101 -1.77 27.47 -9.38
CA ALA A 101 -1.22 26.31 -10.08
C ALA A 101 -0.59 25.31 -9.09
N PRO A 102 -0.87 24.01 -9.24
CA PRO A 102 -0.29 22.99 -8.37
C PRO A 102 1.24 22.92 -8.47
N LYS A 103 1.90 22.58 -7.35
CA LYS A 103 3.36 22.48 -7.28
C LYS A 103 3.83 21.07 -6.92
N LEU A 104 4.51 20.40 -7.86
CA LEU A 104 5.12 19.10 -7.66
C LEU A 104 6.64 19.24 -7.57
N ASP A 105 7.23 18.84 -6.46
CA ASP A 105 8.67 18.98 -6.20
C ASP A 105 9.16 20.43 -6.45
N ARG A 106 8.37 21.41 -5.99
CA ARG A 106 8.58 22.88 -6.13
C ARG A 106 8.42 23.44 -7.55
N LYS A 107 8.06 22.62 -8.54
CA LYS A 107 7.80 23.07 -9.91
C LYS A 107 6.29 23.18 -10.16
N GLU A 108 5.87 24.24 -10.80
CA GLU A 108 4.48 24.39 -11.23
C GLU A 108 4.14 23.36 -12.31
N VAL A 109 2.95 22.80 -12.19
CA VAL A 109 2.41 21.76 -13.08
C VAL A 109 0.92 21.99 -13.32
N ASP A 110 0.37 21.41 -14.37
CA ASP A 110 -1.06 21.55 -14.68
C ASP A 110 -1.94 20.79 -13.68
N THR A 111 -1.46 19.66 -13.21
CA THR A 111 -2.20 18.80 -12.26
C THR A 111 -1.25 17.92 -11.46
N ILE A 112 -1.70 17.44 -10.30
CA ILE A 112 -1.02 16.39 -9.55
C ILE A 112 -2.01 15.24 -9.36
N THR A 113 -1.69 14.08 -9.94
CA THR A 113 -2.54 12.89 -9.84
C THR A 113 -2.36 12.17 -8.50
N ALA A 114 -3.23 11.21 -8.19
CA ALA A 114 -3.09 10.33 -7.02
C ALA A 114 -1.78 9.50 -7.01
N PHE A 115 -1.11 9.37 -8.15
CA PHE A 115 0.23 8.78 -8.26
C PHE A 115 1.36 9.76 -7.93
N LEU A 116 1.02 11.01 -7.64
CA LEU A 116 1.94 12.15 -7.53
C LEU A 116 2.74 12.34 -8.83
N PHE A 117 2.05 12.26 -9.96
CA PHE A 117 2.57 12.59 -11.29
C PHE A 117 1.88 13.85 -11.81
N HIS A 118 2.54 14.56 -12.72
CA HIS A 118 2.02 15.77 -13.35
C HIS A 118 1.24 15.49 -14.64
N ARG A 119 1.03 14.24 -15.01
CA ARG A 119 0.28 13.79 -16.19
C ARG A 119 -0.50 12.52 -15.88
N GLY A 120 -1.56 12.27 -16.65
CA GLY A 120 -2.44 11.11 -16.52
C GLY A 120 -3.63 11.35 -15.61
N GLY A 121 -4.36 10.30 -15.32
CA GLY A 121 -5.54 10.32 -14.44
C GLY A 121 -5.23 9.79 -13.03
N HIS A 122 -6.30 9.62 -12.26
CA HIS A 122 -6.22 9.07 -10.90
C HIS A 122 -6.42 7.54 -10.87
N ASP A 123 -6.99 6.99 -11.94
CA ASP A 123 -7.33 5.56 -12.02
C ASP A 123 -6.14 4.66 -12.27
N ASP A 124 -6.32 3.39 -11.93
CA ASP A 124 -5.33 2.37 -12.24
C ASP A 124 -5.18 2.20 -13.74
N PRO A 125 -3.96 1.99 -14.23
CA PRO A 125 -3.75 1.69 -15.64
C PRO A 125 -4.45 0.37 -16.01
N ALA A 126 -5.01 0.32 -17.20
CA ALA A 126 -5.61 -0.91 -17.69
C ALA A 126 -4.57 -2.03 -17.79
N PRO A 127 -4.92 -3.27 -17.42
CA PRO A 127 -4.05 -4.42 -17.62
C PRO A 127 -3.69 -4.58 -19.11
N LEU A 128 -2.44 -4.89 -19.40
CA LEU A 128 -1.97 -5.16 -20.77
C LEU A 128 -2.48 -6.53 -21.20
N ALA A 129 -3.55 -6.57 -21.98
CA ALA A 129 -4.15 -7.82 -22.48
C ALA A 129 -3.13 -8.72 -23.22
N ALA A 130 -2.19 -8.11 -23.95
CA ALA A 130 -1.12 -8.84 -24.65
C ALA A 130 -0.17 -9.59 -23.70
N ASN A 131 -0.15 -9.26 -22.41
CA ASN A 131 0.68 -9.91 -21.39
C ASN A 131 -0.12 -10.85 -20.48
N ALA A 132 -1.41 -11.05 -20.75
CA ALA A 132 -2.22 -11.98 -20.00
C ALA A 132 -1.62 -13.39 -20.04
N GLY A 133 -1.45 -14.02 -18.88
CA GLY A 133 -0.87 -15.36 -18.76
C GLY A 133 0.65 -15.48 -18.98
N LYS A 134 1.35 -14.37 -19.30
CA LYS A 134 2.81 -14.38 -19.52
C LYS A 134 3.62 -14.14 -18.25
N SER A 135 2.98 -13.74 -17.18
CA SER A 135 3.61 -13.51 -15.88
C SER A 135 2.75 -14.14 -14.81
N PHE A 136 3.35 -14.85 -13.90
CA PHE A 136 2.72 -15.42 -12.74
C PHE A 136 3.65 -15.32 -11.53
N VAL A 137 3.07 -15.29 -10.37
CA VAL A 137 3.81 -15.38 -9.13
C VAL A 137 4.08 -16.86 -8.88
N GLY A 138 5.35 -17.22 -8.75
CA GLY A 138 5.74 -18.59 -8.41
C GLY A 138 5.25 -19.00 -7.01
N SER A 139 5.52 -20.25 -6.64
CA SER A 139 5.21 -20.74 -5.30
C SER A 139 6.00 -19.96 -4.24
N TYR A 140 5.31 -19.46 -3.24
CA TYR A 140 5.93 -18.88 -2.05
C TYR A 140 5.96 -19.93 -0.95
N VAL A 141 7.15 -20.17 -0.42
CA VAL A 141 7.30 -20.93 0.81
C VAL A 141 7.21 -19.94 1.97
N LEU A 142 6.05 -19.87 2.61
CA LEU A 142 5.78 -18.95 3.71
C LEU A 142 5.25 -19.71 4.94
N GLY A 143 5.87 -19.42 6.08
CA GLY A 143 5.45 -19.94 7.37
C GLY A 143 5.90 -21.37 7.64
N MET A 144 5.61 -21.83 8.86
CA MET A 144 6.04 -23.14 9.40
C MET A 144 5.42 -24.33 8.65
N GLY A 145 4.28 -24.16 7.97
CA GLY A 145 3.61 -25.24 7.21
C GLY A 145 4.41 -25.78 6.02
N PHE A 146 5.47 -25.07 5.59
CA PHE A 146 6.39 -25.49 4.54
C PHE A 146 7.74 -25.98 5.06
N THR A 147 7.88 -26.15 6.38
CA THR A 147 9.12 -26.59 7.02
C THR A 147 8.93 -27.96 7.64
N PHE A 148 10.04 -28.68 7.79
CA PHE A 148 10.10 -29.94 8.53
C PHE A 148 10.76 -29.67 9.88
N ASP A 149 10.00 -29.76 10.96
CA ASP A 149 10.47 -29.41 12.29
C ASP A 149 9.70 -30.16 13.38
N ASP A 150 10.40 -31.10 14.07
CA ASP A 150 9.80 -31.86 15.17
C ASP A 150 9.74 -31.04 16.47
N THR A 151 10.33 -29.83 16.52
CA THR A 151 10.31 -28.96 17.71
C THR A 151 9.12 -27.99 17.72
N ASP A 152 8.36 -27.95 16.63
CA ASP A 152 7.19 -27.06 16.51
C ASP A 152 6.07 -27.49 17.48
N LYS A 153 5.89 -26.71 18.54
CA LYS A 153 4.84 -26.95 19.56
C LYS A 153 3.43 -26.60 19.07
N LYS A 154 3.30 -25.90 17.96
CA LYS A 154 2.00 -25.49 17.40
C LYS A 154 1.43 -26.52 16.43
N GLY A 155 2.22 -27.52 16.02
CA GLY A 155 1.79 -28.56 15.09
C GLY A 155 1.50 -28.05 13.67
N VAL A 156 2.15 -26.96 13.26
CA VAL A 156 2.01 -26.36 11.93
C VAL A 156 3.08 -26.91 10.99
N ALA A 157 4.29 -27.16 11.48
CA ALA A 157 5.38 -27.75 10.70
C ALA A 157 5.13 -29.23 10.43
N THR A 158 5.63 -29.71 9.31
CA THR A 158 5.56 -31.14 8.93
C THR A 158 6.63 -31.91 9.72
N PRO A 159 6.33 -33.11 10.26
CA PRO A 159 7.33 -33.91 10.97
C PRO A 159 8.51 -34.30 10.09
N ILE A 160 9.72 -34.36 10.65
CA ILE A 160 10.96 -34.79 9.96
C ILE A 160 10.82 -36.22 9.41
N ALA A 161 10.04 -37.08 10.05
CA ALA A 161 9.73 -38.43 9.55
C ALA A 161 9.11 -38.39 8.14
N GLU A 162 8.23 -37.43 7.87
CA GLU A 162 7.62 -37.26 6.57
C GLU A 162 8.63 -36.77 5.51
N MET A 163 9.54 -35.87 5.88
CA MET A 163 10.66 -35.48 5.02
C MET A 163 11.46 -36.71 4.55
N ARG A 164 11.84 -37.57 5.49
CA ARG A 164 12.59 -38.80 5.19
C ARG A 164 11.81 -39.74 4.29
N ARG A 165 10.50 -39.85 4.50
CA ARG A 165 9.61 -40.65 3.64
C ARG A 165 9.58 -40.11 2.21
N LEU A 166 9.47 -38.77 2.05
CA LEU A 166 9.46 -38.12 0.73
C LEU A 166 10.77 -38.30 -0.02
N ILE A 167 11.92 -38.24 0.69
CA ILE A 167 13.24 -38.50 0.11
C ILE A 167 13.39 -39.96 -0.29
N ALA A 168 12.90 -40.90 0.53
CA ALA A 168 12.93 -42.31 0.21
C ALA A 168 12.07 -42.66 -1.02
N ASN A 169 10.94 -42.00 -1.19
CA ASN A 169 10.06 -42.21 -2.35
C ASN A 169 10.64 -41.63 -3.66
N ASP A 170 11.33 -40.49 -3.58
CA ASP A 170 12.02 -39.89 -4.71
C ASP A 170 13.31 -39.19 -4.25
N PRO A 171 14.48 -39.78 -4.53
CA PRO A 171 15.77 -39.23 -4.11
C PRO A 171 16.07 -37.81 -4.58
N ARG A 172 15.40 -37.32 -5.65
CA ARG A 172 15.55 -35.94 -6.12
C ARG A 172 15.02 -34.92 -5.09
N ASN A 173 14.18 -35.35 -4.16
CA ASN A 173 13.69 -34.51 -3.10
C ASN A 173 14.81 -34.09 -2.13
N ALA A 174 15.87 -34.87 -2.00
CA ALA A 174 17.02 -34.52 -1.14
C ALA A 174 17.75 -33.25 -1.56
N GLU A 175 17.61 -32.83 -2.83
CA GLU A 175 18.20 -31.59 -3.34
C GLU A 175 17.29 -30.36 -3.13
N ARG A 176 16.05 -30.55 -2.66
CA ARG A 176 15.00 -29.53 -2.62
C ARG A 176 14.36 -29.35 -1.26
N ILE A 177 14.62 -30.24 -0.34
CA ILE A 177 14.17 -30.24 1.06
C ILE A 177 15.41 -30.04 1.99
#